data_40e360f87fe70c2edd0ad0e70c43634e
#
_entry.id   40e360f87fe70c2edd0ad0e70c43634e
#
_cell.length_a   1.000
_cell.length_b   1.000
_cell.length_c   1.000
_cell.angle_alpha   90.00
_cell.angle_beta   90.00
_cell.angle_gamma   90.00
#
_symmetry.space_group_name_H-M   'P 1'
#
loop_
_entity.id
_entity.type
_entity.pdbx_description
1 polymer ?
#
loop_
_entity_poly.entity_id
_entity_poly.type
_entity_poly.pdbx_seq_one_letter_code
_entity_poly.pdbx_strand_id
1 'polypeptide(L)'
;INDHGGFHNRVTQRIALQPFTLRECEMFVQNRGLEMNRYQIAECYMMLGGIPFYWSILEKGLSLAQNIDKIFFSRNGKLSNEFNQLYASLFKSPEQYIDVVTALGRKKVGMTREEILTAIDKPSNGALSKVLDELEYCGFIRKYSGYGKKTKQAIYQLIDNYTLFYFKFIQQNKNNDEHFWSAS
;
A
#
# COMPACT_ATOMS: atom_id res chain seq x y z
N ILE A 1 13.05 1.20 -12.29
CA ILE A 1 12.94 1.17 -13.77
C ILE A 1 14.28 1.63 -14.32
N ASN A 2 15.31 0.85 -14.13
CA ASN A 2 16.60 0.97 -14.81
C ASN A 2 16.73 -0.23 -15.76
N ASP A 3 15.76 -0.36 -16.66
CA ASP A 3 15.86 -1.36 -17.72
C ASP A 3 16.80 -0.80 -18.79
N HIS A 4 17.90 -1.49 -19.03
CA HIS A 4 18.84 -1.19 -20.12
C HIS A 4 18.28 -1.62 -21.50
N GLY A 5 16.94 -1.70 -21.62
CA GLY A 5 16.23 -2.04 -22.85
C GLY A 5 16.22 -0.92 -23.89
N GLY A 6 15.46 -1.10 -24.97
CA GLY A 6 15.45 -0.27 -26.17
C GLY A 6 15.16 1.25 -26.02
N PHE A 7 14.84 1.71 -24.80
CA PHE A 7 14.64 3.14 -24.49
C PHE A 7 15.89 3.83 -23.91
N HIS A 8 16.99 3.12 -23.74
CA HIS A 8 18.23 3.73 -23.26
C HIS A 8 18.66 4.85 -24.25
N ASN A 9 18.94 6.04 -23.71
CA ASN A 9 19.27 7.27 -24.49
C ASN A 9 18.15 7.84 -25.38
N ARG A 10 16.91 7.35 -25.31
CA ARG A 10 15.75 7.92 -26.03
C ARG A 10 14.76 8.65 -25.12
N VAL A 11 14.99 8.60 -23.82
CA VAL A 11 14.14 9.27 -22.82
C VAL A 11 14.61 10.72 -22.70
N THR A 12 13.79 11.66 -23.16
CA THR A 12 14.07 13.10 -23.06
C THR A 12 13.65 13.71 -21.73
N GLN A 13 12.64 13.12 -21.07
CA GLN A 13 12.14 13.57 -19.77
C GLN A 13 11.54 12.41 -18.98
N ARG A 14 11.72 12.43 -17.66
CA ARG A 14 11.09 11.49 -16.71
C ARG A 14 10.16 12.27 -15.79
N ILE A 15 8.91 11.86 -15.71
CA ILE A 15 7.91 12.43 -14.81
C ILE A 15 7.58 11.37 -13.76
N ALA A 16 7.88 11.67 -12.49
CA ALA A 16 7.49 10.84 -11.37
C ALA A 16 6.10 11.27 -10.88
N LEU A 17 5.08 10.49 -11.22
CA LEU A 17 3.73 10.72 -10.72
C LEU A 17 3.68 10.32 -9.24
N GLN A 18 3.15 11.23 -8.41
CA GLN A 18 2.92 10.98 -7.00
C GLN A 18 1.45 10.53 -6.78
N PRO A 19 1.18 9.76 -5.72
CA PRO A 19 -0.19 9.49 -5.31
C PRO A 19 -0.96 10.79 -5.06
N PHE A 20 -2.28 10.77 -5.27
CA PHE A 20 -3.14 11.91 -4.94
C PHE A 20 -2.99 12.31 -3.47
N THR A 21 -2.93 13.59 -3.23
CA THR A 21 -3.14 14.19 -1.92
C THR A 21 -4.63 14.14 -1.54
N LEU A 22 -4.97 14.32 -0.27
CA LEU A 22 -6.38 14.43 0.17
C LEU A 22 -7.16 15.50 -0.60
N ARG A 23 -6.52 16.62 -0.94
CA ARG A 23 -7.14 17.69 -1.75
C ARG A 23 -7.46 17.21 -3.16
N GLU A 24 -6.53 16.49 -3.79
CA GLU A 24 -6.75 15.95 -5.13
C GLU A 24 -7.82 14.85 -5.12
N CYS A 25 -7.89 14.04 -4.06
CA CYS A 25 -9.01 13.10 -3.86
C CYS A 25 -10.35 13.82 -3.71
N GLU A 26 -10.42 14.94 -2.97
CA GLU A 26 -11.63 15.76 -2.85
C GLU A 26 -12.06 16.29 -4.23
N MET A 27 -11.12 16.82 -5.01
CA MET A 27 -11.39 17.28 -6.37
C MET A 27 -11.85 16.13 -7.29
N PHE A 28 -11.24 14.97 -7.17
CA PHE A 28 -11.60 13.78 -7.95
C PHE A 28 -13.01 13.32 -7.62
N VAL A 29 -13.39 13.24 -6.35
CA VAL A 29 -14.71 12.90 -5.84
C VAL A 29 -15.78 13.86 -6.40
N GLN A 30 -15.51 15.17 -6.32
CA GLN A 30 -16.40 16.21 -6.86
C GLN A 30 -16.59 16.08 -8.38
N ASN A 31 -15.49 15.94 -9.12
CA ASN A 31 -15.54 15.79 -10.58
C ASN A 31 -16.28 14.51 -11.02
N ARG A 32 -16.20 13.46 -10.23
CA ARG A 32 -16.91 12.21 -10.45
C ARG A 32 -18.38 12.27 -10.00
N GLY A 33 -18.79 13.31 -9.27
CA GLY A 33 -20.11 13.45 -8.67
C GLY A 33 -20.41 12.33 -7.66
N LEU A 34 -19.41 11.93 -6.87
CA LEU A 34 -19.58 11.05 -5.73
C LEU A 34 -20.01 11.87 -4.51
N GLU A 35 -21.01 11.40 -3.77
CA GLU A 35 -21.54 12.08 -2.59
C GLU A 35 -20.75 11.63 -1.35
N MET A 36 -19.66 12.33 -1.07
CA MET A 36 -18.80 12.08 0.08
C MET A 36 -18.44 13.40 0.77
N ASN A 37 -18.60 13.46 2.09
CA ASN A 37 -18.09 14.55 2.89
C ASN A 37 -16.58 14.39 3.16
N ARG A 38 -15.92 15.42 3.69
CA ARG A 38 -14.46 15.40 3.94
C ARG A 38 -14.01 14.31 4.90
N TYR A 39 -14.83 13.96 5.87
CA TYR A 39 -14.53 12.85 6.78
C TYR A 39 -14.49 11.52 6.04
N GLN A 40 -15.51 11.24 5.22
CA GLN A 40 -15.57 10.06 4.38
C GLN A 40 -14.43 10.00 3.35
N ILE A 41 -14.02 11.15 2.79
CA ILE A 41 -12.85 11.21 1.91
C ILE A 41 -11.58 10.83 2.67
N ALA A 42 -11.38 11.33 3.89
CA ALA A 42 -10.23 10.99 4.72
C ALA A 42 -10.26 9.49 5.10
N GLU A 43 -11.41 8.96 5.48
CA GLU A 43 -11.61 7.55 5.78
C GLU A 43 -11.29 6.68 4.55
N CYS A 44 -11.82 7.02 3.39
CA CYS A 44 -11.53 6.35 2.12
C CYS A 44 -10.03 6.39 1.79
N TYR A 45 -9.39 7.54 2.01
CA TYR A 45 -7.95 7.69 1.81
C TYR A 45 -7.11 6.77 2.72
N MET A 46 -7.55 6.55 3.95
CA MET A 46 -6.89 5.62 4.88
C MET A 46 -7.03 4.15 4.44
N MET A 47 -7.96 3.83 3.56
CA MET A 47 -8.15 2.49 2.99
C MET A 47 -7.45 2.32 1.64
N LEU A 48 -7.62 3.29 0.74
CA LEU A 48 -7.22 3.22 -0.67
C LEU A 48 -5.89 3.93 -0.96
N GLY A 49 -5.41 4.76 -0.02
CA GLY A 49 -4.32 5.68 -0.31
C GLY A 49 -4.68 6.70 -1.39
N GLY A 50 -3.67 7.27 -2.02
CA GLY A 50 -3.84 8.23 -3.12
C GLY A 50 -3.76 7.62 -4.51
N ILE A 51 -4.06 6.33 -4.70
CA ILE A 51 -3.93 5.66 -6.00
C ILE A 51 -5.17 5.95 -6.86
N PRO A 52 -5.05 6.72 -7.98
CA PRO A 52 -6.19 7.16 -8.78
C PRO A 52 -7.09 6.01 -9.26
N PHE A 53 -6.49 4.87 -9.59
CA PHE A 53 -7.24 3.69 -10.02
C PHE A 53 -8.22 3.21 -8.95
N TYR A 54 -7.81 3.14 -7.68
CA TYR A 54 -8.70 2.70 -6.60
C TYR A 54 -9.88 3.65 -6.37
N TRP A 55 -9.67 4.95 -6.53
CA TRP A 55 -10.75 5.94 -6.48
C TRP A 55 -11.69 5.87 -7.69
N SER A 56 -11.16 5.46 -8.85
CA SER A 56 -11.95 5.37 -10.07
C SER A 56 -12.99 4.27 -10.06
N ILE A 57 -12.84 3.26 -9.22
CA ILE A 57 -13.76 2.12 -9.12
C ILE A 57 -14.90 2.32 -8.12
N LEU A 58 -14.88 3.43 -7.37
CA LEU A 58 -16.01 3.83 -6.51
C LEU A 58 -17.24 4.16 -7.36
N GLU A 59 -18.41 3.72 -6.92
CA GLU A 59 -19.67 3.88 -7.64
C GLU A 59 -20.55 4.93 -7.00
N LYS A 60 -21.25 5.70 -7.86
CA LYS A 60 -22.27 6.66 -7.45
C LYS A 60 -23.50 5.96 -6.88
N GLY A 61 -24.18 6.62 -5.96
CA GLY A 61 -25.41 6.09 -5.37
C GLY A 61 -25.20 5.03 -4.29
N LEU A 62 -23.94 4.63 -4.05
CA LEU A 62 -23.58 3.77 -2.93
C LEU A 62 -22.93 4.59 -1.81
N SER A 63 -23.24 4.24 -0.56
CA SER A 63 -22.50 4.78 0.58
C SER A 63 -21.02 4.35 0.53
N LEU A 64 -20.14 5.01 1.31
CA LEU A 64 -18.76 4.61 1.41
C LEU A 64 -18.63 3.14 1.86
N ALA A 65 -19.40 2.73 2.88
CA ALA A 65 -19.36 1.36 3.40
C ALA A 65 -19.77 0.34 2.33
N GLN A 66 -20.84 0.61 1.57
CA GLN A 66 -21.25 -0.25 0.47
C GLN A 66 -20.20 -0.34 -0.65
N ASN A 67 -19.55 0.77 -0.98
CA ASN A 67 -18.44 0.76 -1.92
C ASN A 67 -17.28 -0.11 -1.43
N ILE A 68 -16.90 0.01 -0.16
CA ILE A 68 -15.80 -0.77 0.44
C ILE A 68 -16.15 -2.26 0.44
N ASP A 69 -17.36 -2.66 0.84
CA ASP A 69 -17.78 -4.05 0.74
C ASP A 69 -17.69 -4.56 -0.71
N LYS A 70 -18.21 -3.79 -1.65
CA LYS A 70 -18.24 -4.18 -3.07
C LYS A 70 -16.86 -4.39 -3.67
N ILE A 71 -15.89 -3.52 -3.34
CA ILE A 71 -14.57 -3.58 -3.97
C ILE A 71 -13.60 -4.54 -3.28
N PHE A 72 -13.74 -4.78 -1.95
CA PHE A 72 -12.81 -5.59 -1.19
C PHE A 72 -13.39 -6.93 -0.72
N PHE A 73 -14.65 -6.94 -0.29
CA PHE A 73 -15.22 -8.08 0.44
C PHE A 73 -16.18 -8.93 -0.40
N SER A 74 -16.76 -8.38 -1.48
CA SER A 74 -17.59 -9.18 -2.37
C SER A 74 -16.76 -10.22 -3.13
N ARG A 75 -17.38 -11.35 -3.47
CA ARG A 75 -16.74 -12.48 -4.17
C ARG A 75 -16.01 -12.08 -5.46
N ASN A 76 -16.54 -11.09 -6.17
CA ASN A 76 -15.98 -10.56 -7.42
C ASN A 76 -15.48 -9.13 -7.25
N GLY A 77 -15.10 -8.74 -6.04
CA GLY A 77 -14.58 -7.41 -5.73
C GLY A 77 -13.30 -7.13 -6.53
N LYS A 78 -13.24 -5.95 -7.14
CA LYS A 78 -12.11 -5.58 -8.02
C LYS A 78 -10.76 -5.58 -7.30
N LEU A 79 -10.75 -5.42 -5.98
CA LEU A 79 -9.54 -5.42 -5.16
C LEU A 79 -9.47 -6.61 -4.18
N SER A 80 -10.32 -7.63 -4.36
CA SER A 80 -10.33 -8.81 -3.48
C SER A 80 -9.00 -9.59 -3.48
N ASN A 81 -8.27 -9.61 -4.61
CA ASN A 81 -6.97 -10.26 -4.77
C ASN A 81 -5.82 -9.26 -5.02
N GLU A 82 -6.08 -7.98 -4.81
CA GLU A 82 -5.14 -6.90 -5.17
C GLU A 82 -3.80 -7.03 -4.47
N PHE A 83 -3.76 -7.46 -3.21
CA PHE A 83 -2.52 -7.55 -2.45
C PHE A 83 -1.44 -8.38 -3.17
N ASN A 84 -1.77 -9.59 -3.59
CA ASN A 84 -0.82 -10.45 -4.29
C ASN A 84 -0.49 -9.92 -5.70
N GLN A 85 -1.49 -9.40 -6.41
CA GLN A 85 -1.32 -8.87 -7.76
C GLN A 85 -0.43 -7.62 -7.77
N LEU A 86 -0.59 -6.73 -6.79
CA LEU A 86 0.22 -5.52 -6.65
C LEU A 86 1.70 -5.86 -6.51
N TYR A 87 2.05 -6.73 -5.55
CA TYR A 87 3.45 -7.11 -5.34
C TYR A 87 4.02 -7.90 -6.53
N ALA A 88 3.25 -8.79 -7.14
CA ALA A 88 3.67 -9.53 -8.33
C ALA A 88 3.90 -8.62 -9.54
N SER A 89 3.15 -7.53 -9.68
CA SER A 89 3.32 -6.57 -10.77
C SER A 89 4.57 -5.69 -10.62
N LEU A 90 4.98 -5.41 -9.38
CA LEU A 90 6.08 -4.50 -9.08
C LEU A 90 7.44 -5.22 -8.95
N PHE A 91 7.45 -6.47 -8.49
CA PHE A 91 8.67 -7.17 -8.12
C PHE A 91 8.79 -8.54 -8.78
N LYS A 92 9.99 -8.87 -9.30
CA LYS A 92 10.26 -10.17 -9.94
C LYS A 92 10.14 -11.37 -8.98
N SER A 93 10.44 -11.15 -7.70
CA SER A 93 10.37 -12.16 -6.63
C SER A 93 9.56 -11.58 -5.47
N PRO A 94 8.22 -11.49 -5.62
CA PRO A 94 7.35 -10.75 -4.70
C PRO A 94 7.34 -11.31 -3.27
N GLU A 95 7.66 -12.59 -3.09
CA GLU A 95 7.62 -13.27 -1.79
C GLU A 95 8.51 -12.57 -0.76
N GLN A 96 9.71 -12.12 -1.16
CA GLN A 96 10.64 -11.45 -0.25
C GLN A 96 10.11 -10.10 0.25
N TYR A 97 9.39 -9.39 -0.60
CA TYR A 97 8.76 -8.10 -0.26
C TYR A 97 7.54 -8.32 0.63
N ILE A 98 6.72 -9.31 0.30
CA ILE A 98 5.55 -9.72 1.10
C ILE A 98 5.98 -10.15 2.50
N ASP A 99 7.05 -10.94 2.65
CA ASP A 99 7.58 -11.33 3.96
C ASP A 99 7.93 -10.10 4.81
N VAL A 100 8.64 -9.13 4.22
CA VAL A 100 9.06 -7.92 4.92
C VAL A 100 7.87 -7.05 5.32
N VAL A 101 6.92 -6.78 4.41
CA VAL A 101 5.76 -5.96 4.75
C VAL A 101 4.82 -6.67 5.73
N THR A 102 4.73 -8.00 5.67
CA THR A 102 3.98 -8.80 6.65
C THR A 102 4.61 -8.70 8.05
N ALA A 103 5.93 -8.76 8.15
CA ALA A 103 6.63 -8.55 9.41
C ALA A 103 6.36 -7.14 9.96
N LEU A 104 6.51 -6.11 9.11
CA LEU A 104 6.28 -4.71 9.49
C LEU A 104 4.82 -4.42 9.86
N GLY A 105 3.86 -5.08 9.22
CA GLY A 105 2.44 -4.96 9.53
C GLY A 105 2.06 -5.36 10.96
N ARG A 106 2.90 -6.20 11.60
CA ARG A 106 2.69 -6.65 13.00
C ARG A 106 3.12 -5.62 14.04
N LYS A 107 3.97 -4.65 13.68
CA LYS A 107 4.55 -3.68 14.63
C LYS A 107 4.41 -2.25 14.12
N LYS A 108 3.34 -1.56 14.53
CA LYS A 108 2.99 -0.20 14.05
C LYS A 108 4.10 0.85 14.20
N VAL A 109 4.94 0.73 15.23
CA VAL A 109 6.06 1.66 15.45
C VAL A 109 7.26 1.39 14.54
N GLY A 110 7.17 0.35 13.70
CA GLY A 110 8.25 -0.09 12.83
C GLY A 110 9.26 -1.01 13.50
N MET A 111 10.19 -1.49 12.71
CA MET A 111 11.24 -2.44 13.10
C MET A 111 12.60 -1.97 12.62
N THR A 112 13.64 -2.33 13.39
CA THR A 112 15.02 -2.26 12.91
C THR A 112 15.28 -3.36 11.87
N ARG A 113 16.38 -3.23 11.12
CA ARG A 113 16.80 -4.26 10.17
C ARG A 113 16.99 -5.64 10.82
N GLU A 114 17.53 -5.67 12.04
CA GLU A 114 17.75 -6.90 12.79
C GLU A 114 16.44 -7.55 13.24
N GLU A 115 15.49 -6.75 13.72
CA GLU A 115 14.15 -7.24 14.06
C GLU A 115 13.41 -7.80 12.84
N ILE A 116 13.55 -7.18 11.66
CA ILE A 116 12.97 -7.69 10.41
C ILE A 116 13.58 -9.05 10.07
N LEU A 117 14.92 -9.18 10.08
CA LEU A 117 15.59 -10.45 9.79
C LEU A 117 15.11 -11.57 10.71
N THR A 118 15.00 -11.28 12.01
CA THR A 118 14.49 -12.23 12.99
C THR A 118 13.03 -12.61 12.69
N ALA A 119 12.20 -11.63 12.30
CA ALA A 119 10.78 -11.86 12.07
C ALA A 119 10.49 -12.68 10.79
N ILE A 120 11.37 -12.57 9.76
CA ILE A 120 11.23 -13.33 8.50
C ILE A 120 12.04 -14.63 8.50
N ASP A 121 12.74 -14.93 9.59
CA ASP A 121 13.59 -16.14 9.75
C ASP A 121 14.59 -16.34 8.58
N LYS A 122 15.28 -15.27 8.23
CA LYS A 122 16.28 -15.30 7.13
C LYS A 122 17.63 -14.79 7.60
N PRO A 123 18.74 -15.38 7.09
CA PRO A 123 20.08 -14.92 7.43
C PRO A 123 20.32 -13.50 6.90
N SER A 124 21.17 -12.76 7.61
CA SER A 124 21.61 -11.44 7.18
C SER A 124 22.40 -11.53 5.88
N ASN A 125 21.83 -11.05 4.78
CA ASN A 125 22.50 -10.94 3.50
C ASN A 125 22.21 -9.56 2.86
N GLY A 126 22.90 -9.24 1.77
CA GLY A 126 22.71 -7.99 1.02
C GLY A 126 21.32 -7.86 0.38
N ALA A 127 20.59 -8.97 0.19
CA ALA A 127 19.28 -8.97 -0.47
C ALA A 127 18.24 -8.14 0.30
N LEU A 128 18.22 -8.21 1.64
CA LEU A 128 17.28 -7.43 2.44
C LEU A 128 17.47 -5.92 2.26
N SER A 129 18.72 -5.44 2.13
CA SER A 129 18.95 -4.00 1.90
C SER A 129 18.29 -3.53 0.61
N LYS A 130 18.43 -4.31 -0.47
CA LYS A 130 17.79 -4.02 -1.75
C LYS A 130 16.26 -4.02 -1.63
N VAL A 131 15.69 -5.01 -0.95
CA VAL A 131 14.22 -5.09 -0.72
C VAL A 131 13.72 -3.86 0.04
N LEU A 132 14.42 -3.44 1.10
CA LEU A 132 14.04 -2.26 1.89
C LEU A 132 14.15 -0.96 1.08
N ASP A 133 15.20 -0.79 0.30
CA ASP A 133 15.39 0.39 -0.56
C ASP A 133 14.32 0.46 -1.65
N GLU A 134 13.94 -0.66 -2.26
CA GLU A 134 12.89 -0.72 -3.28
C GLU A 134 11.49 -0.49 -2.69
N LEU A 135 11.19 -1.05 -1.50
CA LEU A 135 9.92 -0.78 -0.79
C LEU A 135 9.81 0.69 -0.38
N GLU A 136 10.91 1.31 0.06
CA GLU A 136 10.94 2.74 0.38
C GLU A 136 10.74 3.59 -0.88
N TYR A 137 11.43 3.25 -1.96
CA TYR A 137 11.28 3.93 -3.26
C TYR A 137 9.86 3.86 -3.82
N CYS A 138 9.19 2.71 -3.66
CA CYS A 138 7.80 2.52 -4.07
C CYS A 138 6.78 3.12 -3.08
N GLY A 139 7.21 3.66 -1.93
CA GLY A 139 6.34 4.30 -0.96
C GLY A 139 5.58 3.36 -0.03
N PHE A 140 5.93 2.07 0.01
CA PHE A 140 5.31 1.12 0.94
C PHE A 140 5.77 1.34 2.38
N ILE A 141 7.05 1.66 2.55
CA ILE A 141 7.65 1.86 3.86
C ILE A 141 8.36 3.21 3.93
N ARG A 142 8.63 3.65 5.15
CA ARG A 142 9.47 4.82 5.42
C ARG A 142 10.56 4.46 6.40
N LYS A 143 11.76 4.93 6.09
CA LYS A 143 12.94 4.79 6.94
C LYS A 143 13.08 6.01 7.83
N TYR A 144 13.21 5.80 9.13
CA TYR A 144 13.48 6.83 10.13
C TYR A 144 14.85 6.61 10.74
N SER A 145 15.68 7.64 10.71
CA SER A 145 16.96 7.65 11.44
C SER A 145 16.78 8.50 12.71
N GLY A 146 17.12 7.93 13.86
CA GLY A 146 17.09 8.70 15.12
C GLY A 146 18.11 9.84 15.07
N TYR A 147 17.76 11.00 15.64
CA TYR A 147 18.68 12.14 15.74
C TYR A 147 19.98 11.73 16.46
N GLY A 148 21.12 11.99 15.83
CA GLY A 148 22.44 11.61 16.35
C GLY A 148 22.78 10.11 16.36
N LYS A 149 21.90 9.24 15.84
CA LYS A 149 22.13 7.78 15.79
C LYS A 149 22.72 7.34 14.46
N LYS A 150 23.57 6.28 14.52
CA LYS A 150 24.14 5.67 13.30
C LYS A 150 23.06 5.02 12.44
N THR A 151 23.26 4.98 11.13
CA THR A 151 22.34 4.40 10.12
C THR A 151 21.92 2.95 10.42
N LYS A 152 22.74 2.19 11.16
CA LYS A 152 22.44 0.82 11.60
C LYS A 152 21.24 0.71 12.56
N GLN A 153 20.80 1.82 13.16
CA GLN A 153 19.65 1.88 14.08
C GLN A 153 18.40 2.51 13.43
N ALA A 154 18.38 2.58 12.10
CA ALA A 154 17.21 3.04 11.37
C ALA A 154 16.01 2.12 11.63
N ILE A 155 14.84 2.73 11.77
CA ILE A 155 13.56 2.04 11.91
C ILE A 155 12.84 2.12 10.56
N TYR A 156 12.33 1.00 10.11
CA TYR A 156 11.50 0.88 8.91
C TYR A 156 10.04 0.70 9.34
N GLN A 157 9.16 1.52 8.84
CA GLN A 157 7.74 1.51 9.18
C GLN A 157 6.90 1.33 7.93
N LEU A 158 5.92 0.43 7.95
CA LEU A 158 4.92 0.30 6.92
C LEU A 158 3.99 1.52 6.94
N ILE A 159 3.86 2.21 5.82
CA ILE A 159 3.07 3.44 5.70
C ILE A 159 2.02 3.38 4.58
N ASP A 160 2.08 2.38 3.70
CA ASP A 160 1.11 2.24 2.63
C ASP A 160 -0.28 1.93 3.19
N ASN A 161 -1.23 2.81 2.91
CA ASN A 161 -2.58 2.75 3.47
C ASN A 161 -3.32 1.49 3.06
N TYR A 162 -3.24 1.10 1.79
CA TYR A 162 -3.89 -0.11 1.31
C TYR A 162 -3.33 -1.37 1.99
N THR A 163 -2.01 -1.51 2.08
CA THR A 163 -1.36 -2.66 2.73
C THR A 163 -1.70 -2.72 4.23
N LEU A 164 -1.76 -1.56 4.92
CA LEU A 164 -2.20 -1.48 6.31
C LEU A 164 -3.66 -1.91 6.47
N PHE A 165 -4.54 -1.46 5.57
CA PHE A 165 -5.94 -1.84 5.54
C PHE A 165 -6.12 -3.34 5.28
N TYR A 166 -5.34 -3.89 4.33
CA TYR A 166 -5.33 -5.31 4.02
C TYR A 166 -5.02 -6.17 5.26
N PHE A 167 -3.93 -5.90 5.97
CA PHE A 167 -3.55 -6.67 7.15
C PHE A 167 -4.55 -6.54 8.30
N LYS A 168 -5.13 -5.36 8.45
CA LYS A 168 -6.03 -5.08 9.58
C LYS A 168 -7.44 -5.64 9.38
N PHE A 169 -7.95 -5.64 8.16
CA PHE A 169 -9.35 -5.93 7.87
C PHE A 169 -9.54 -7.05 6.83
N ILE A 170 -8.93 -6.95 5.65
CA ILE A 170 -9.18 -7.92 4.58
C ILE A 170 -8.67 -9.29 4.97
N GLN A 171 -7.46 -9.39 5.47
CA GLN A 171 -6.85 -10.65 5.92
C GLN A 171 -7.58 -11.26 7.13
N GLN A 172 -8.29 -10.44 7.91
CA GLN A 172 -9.04 -10.90 9.09
C GLN A 172 -10.44 -11.41 8.75
N ASN A 173 -10.98 -11.14 7.58
CA ASN A 173 -12.29 -11.64 7.13
C ASN A 173 -12.22 -13.12 6.74
N LYS A 174 -12.04 -13.99 7.74
CA LYS A 174 -11.91 -15.45 7.55
C LYS A 174 -13.18 -16.13 7.06
N ASN A 175 -14.33 -15.51 7.28
CA ASN A 175 -15.65 -16.08 6.96
C ASN A 175 -16.11 -15.66 5.56
N ASN A 176 -15.31 -14.89 4.81
CA ASN A 176 -15.68 -14.32 3.51
C ASN A 176 -17.03 -13.59 3.57
N ASP A 177 -17.25 -12.81 4.63
CA ASP A 177 -18.44 -12.00 4.79
C ASP A 177 -18.39 -10.83 3.79
N GLU A 178 -19.36 -10.81 2.87
CA GLU A 178 -19.44 -9.78 1.81
C GLU A 178 -19.93 -8.43 2.35
N HIS A 179 -20.48 -8.37 3.55
CA HIS A 179 -20.95 -7.17 4.26
C HIS A 179 -20.06 -6.82 5.47
N PHE A 180 -18.85 -7.33 5.48
CA PHE A 180 -17.91 -7.21 6.59
C PHE A 180 -17.72 -5.76 7.07
N TRP A 181 -17.65 -4.81 6.13
CA TRP A 181 -17.43 -3.40 6.47
C TRP A 181 -18.72 -2.68 6.85
N SER A 182 -19.81 -2.89 6.13
CA SER A 182 -21.07 -2.21 6.40
C SER A 182 -21.81 -2.74 7.64
N ALA A 183 -21.48 -3.95 8.10
CA ALA A 183 -22.04 -4.55 9.31
C ALA A 183 -21.22 -4.28 10.59
N SER A 184 -20.08 -3.57 10.49
CA SER A 184 -19.13 -3.34 11.59
C SER A 184 -19.44 -2.11 12.44
#